data_7d586614e99b83e582bfda53b9b67c8e
#
_entry.id   7d586614e99b83e582bfda53b9b67c8e
#
_cell.length_a   1.000
_cell.length_b   1.000
_cell.length_c   1.000
_cell.angle_alpha   90.00
_cell.angle_beta   90.00
_cell.angle_gamma   90.00
#
_symmetry.space_group_name_H-M   'P 1'
#
loop_
_entity.id
_entity.type
_entity.pdbx_description
1 polymer ?
#
loop_
_entity_poly.entity_id
_entity_poly.type
_entity_poly.pdbx_seq_one_letter_code
_entity_poly.pdbx_strand_id
1 'polypeptide(L)'
;MVHYQAQVFSVKPGQGCLNKAFPDSFGEERMKECKAWIAGVSGTKLTEDEVAFFRDERPWGFILFARNVESLEQVSELTAHMRDLTGRDQTPVFIDQEGGRVQRLRPPLVPNYPSASEIGAIYARDREAGLRAAWLHSRLHAFDLLKIGVNVDCLPVLDVPVVGAHDVIGARAYSKNPHAVAEMGRSAAEGLLAGGLLPVVKHMPGHGRAFTDTHKELARVTVPLNELVAHDFVPFKALNDLPMAMTAHVVFDCIDPQRPSTLSPTVINTIIRDVIQFDGLVMSDDISMKALSGGLGDIADGIIGAGCDMVLYCAGVMEELKEVAARVPVLEGKSKHRADLAEVYAGDPDLSDEDELRAEFNAMFERIA
;
A
#
# COMPACT_ATOMS: atom_id res chain seq x y z
N MET A 1 -15.22 39.22 -15.38
CA MET A 1 -16.00 38.59 -14.31
C MET A 1 -16.64 37.35 -14.91
N VAL A 2 -16.06 36.21 -14.74
CA VAL A 2 -16.66 34.94 -15.14
C VAL A 2 -16.74 34.11 -13.82
N HIS A 3 -17.99 33.87 -13.43
CA HIS A 3 -18.28 33.07 -12.21
C HIS A 3 -17.99 31.60 -12.51
N TYR A 4 -16.99 31.06 -11.87
CA TYR A 4 -16.81 29.61 -11.74
C TYR A 4 -17.67 29.12 -10.58
N GLN A 5 -18.78 28.46 -10.88
CA GLN A 5 -19.54 27.71 -9.87
C GLN A 5 -18.81 26.38 -9.63
N ALA A 6 -18.20 26.26 -8.47
CA ALA A 6 -17.72 24.99 -7.95
C ALA A 6 -18.94 24.06 -7.68
N GLN A 7 -19.09 23.01 -8.46
CA GLN A 7 -19.97 21.90 -8.09
C GLN A 7 -19.35 21.11 -6.95
N VAL A 8 -19.82 21.40 -5.74
CA VAL A 8 -19.53 20.60 -4.56
C VAL A 8 -20.32 19.30 -4.69
N PHE A 9 -19.66 18.22 -5.01
CA PHE A 9 -20.24 16.88 -4.86
C PHE A 9 -20.31 16.54 -3.37
N SER A 10 -21.50 16.77 -2.79
CA SER A 10 -21.84 16.30 -1.45
C SER A 10 -22.06 14.79 -1.48
N VAL A 11 -21.03 14.01 -1.15
CA VAL A 11 -21.19 12.59 -0.84
C VAL A 11 -21.68 12.51 0.61
N LYS A 12 -22.91 12.06 0.80
CA LYS A 12 -23.47 11.80 2.13
C LYS A 12 -22.69 10.65 2.80
N PRO A 13 -22.23 10.79 4.04
CA PRO A 13 -21.65 9.68 4.77
C PRO A 13 -22.77 8.69 5.13
N GLY A 14 -22.58 7.42 4.78
CA GLY A 14 -23.39 6.34 5.33
C GLY A 14 -24.24 5.51 4.37
N GLN A 15 -23.81 5.28 3.14
CA GLN A 15 -24.32 4.13 2.36
C GLN A 15 -23.14 3.35 1.82
N GLY A 16 -22.85 2.20 2.44
CA GLY A 16 -21.80 1.29 2.06
C GLY A 16 -21.91 0.89 0.58
N CYS A 17 -20.78 0.83 -0.08
CA CYS A 17 -20.59 0.36 -1.46
C CYS A 17 -20.91 -1.14 -1.66
N LEU A 18 -21.94 -1.68 -0.99
CA LEU A 18 -22.34 -3.09 -1.07
C LEU A 18 -23.37 -3.40 -2.16
N ASN A 19 -23.78 -2.41 -2.99
CA ASN A 19 -24.78 -2.62 -4.04
C ASN A 19 -24.37 -2.09 -5.42
N LYS A 20 -23.11 -2.32 -5.85
CA LYS A 20 -22.85 -2.36 -7.29
C LYS A 20 -23.15 -3.77 -7.78
N ALA A 21 -24.35 -3.97 -8.34
CA ALA A 21 -24.66 -5.18 -9.12
C ALA A 21 -23.63 -5.26 -10.26
N PHE A 22 -22.87 -6.36 -10.28
CA PHE A 22 -21.97 -6.69 -11.37
C PHE A 22 -22.79 -6.86 -12.65
N PRO A 23 -22.34 -6.38 -13.82
CA PRO A 23 -22.92 -6.80 -15.07
C PRO A 23 -22.63 -8.30 -15.27
N ASP A 24 -23.66 -9.09 -15.49
CA ASP A 24 -23.62 -10.54 -15.73
C ASP A 24 -22.90 -10.98 -17.02
N SER A 25 -22.04 -10.14 -17.60
CA SER A 25 -21.40 -10.36 -18.90
C SER A 25 -19.88 -10.41 -18.94
N PHE A 26 -19.20 -10.50 -17.79
CA PHE A 26 -17.81 -10.94 -17.81
C PHE A 26 -17.82 -12.47 -17.93
N GLY A 27 -17.45 -12.91 -19.15
CA GLY A 27 -17.35 -14.34 -19.45
C GLY A 27 -16.54 -15.07 -18.37
N GLU A 28 -16.94 -16.30 -18.07
CA GLU A 28 -16.25 -17.27 -17.21
C GLU A 28 -14.86 -17.63 -17.75
N GLU A 29 -13.94 -16.66 -17.96
CA GLU A 29 -12.52 -16.90 -17.81
C GLU A 29 -12.29 -17.05 -16.31
N ARG A 30 -12.33 -18.30 -15.84
CA ARG A 30 -11.90 -18.68 -14.49
C ARG A 30 -10.62 -17.95 -14.20
N MET A 31 -10.65 -16.95 -13.28
CA MET A 31 -9.43 -16.43 -12.71
C MET A 31 -8.59 -17.64 -12.31
N LYS A 32 -7.42 -17.80 -12.92
CA LYS A 32 -6.55 -18.93 -12.62
C LYS A 32 -6.30 -18.91 -11.13
N GLU A 33 -6.53 -20.02 -10.45
CA GLU A 33 -6.32 -20.16 -9.01
C GLU A 33 -4.93 -19.62 -8.66
N CYS A 34 -4.84 -18.68 -7.73
CA CYS A 34 -3.60 -18.12 -7.24
C CYS A 34 -3.49 -18.30 -5.72
N LYS A 35 -2.27 -18.32 -5.21
CA LYS A 35 -2.00 -18.42 -3.78
C LYS A 35 -2.01 -17.06 -3.10
N ALA A 36 -2.26 -17.05 -1.80
CA ALA A 36 -2.45 -15.87 -0.94
C ALA A 36 -1.13 -15.16 -0.62
N TRP A 37 -0.33 -14.75 -1.63
CA TRP A 37 0.93 -14.08 -1.40
C TRP A 37 1.34 -13.14 -2.54
N ILE A 38 2.22 -12.21 -2.17
CA ILE A 38 2.87 -11.26 -3.07
C ILE A 38 4.37 -11.53 -3.01
N ALA A 39 4.98 -11.79 -4.17
CA ALA A 39 6.36 -12.25 -4.28
C ALA A 39 7.30 -11.16 -4.82
N GLY A 40 8.42 -10.93 -4.14
CA GLY A 40 9.55 -10.22 -4.70
C GLY A 40 10.32 -11.10 -5.69
N VAL A 41 11.03 -10.47 -6.65
CA VAL A 41 11.89 -11.14 -7.62
C VAL A 41 13.35 -10.75 -7.44
N SER A 42 14.27 -11.62 -7.91
CA SER A 42 15.69 -11.50 -7.60
C SER A 42 16.40 -10.34 -8.32
N GLY A 43 16.03 -10.06 -9.57
CA GLY A 43 16.78 -9.13 -10.42
C GLY A 43 15.91 -8.37 -11.42
N THR A 44 16.55 -7.83 -12.45
CA THR A 44 15.91 -7.03 -13.52
C THR A 44 15.18 -7.87 -14.56
N LYS A 45 15.34 -9.20 -14.52
CA LYS A 45 14.63 -10.18 -15.35
C LYS A 45 14.34 -11.42 -14.52
N LEU A 46 13.25 -12.13 -14.82
CA LEU A 46 12.99 -13.43 -14.23
C LEU A 46 14.02 -14.45 -14.74
N THR A 47 14.62 -15.20 -13.82
CA THR A 47 15.46 -16.35 -14.17
C THR A 47 14.60 -17.52 -14.66
N GLU A 48 15.20 -18.52 -15.33
CA GLU A 48 14.48 -19.73 -15.74
C GLU A 48 13.87 -20.48 -14.55
N ASP A 49 14.59 -20.51 -13.42
CA ASP A 49 14.10 -21.12 -12.18
C ASP A 49 12.91 -20.34 -11.59
N GLU A 50 12.93 -19.00 -11.60
CA GLU A 50 11.81 -18.17 -11.17
C GLU A 50 10.59 -18.34 -12.08
N VAL A 51 10.79 -18.41 -13.40
CA VAL A 51 9.71 -18.67 -14.37
C VAL A 51 9.04 -20.02 -14.11
N ALA A 52 9.82 -21.08 -13.92
CA ALA A 52 9.28 -22.41 -13.61
C ALA A 52 8.52 -22.39 -12.26
N PHE A 53 9.14 -21.83 -11.23
CA PHE A 53 8.61 -21.75 -9.88
C PHE A 53 7.29 -20.94 -9.81
N PHE A 54 7.25 -19.72 -10.34
CA PHE A 54 6.05 -18.89 -10.29
C PHE A 54 4.91 -19.39 -11.16
N ARG A 55 5.21 -20.16 -12.23
CA ARG A 55 4.18 -20.86 -13.00
C ARG A 55 3.44 -21.92 -12.18
N ASP A 56 4.17 -22.61 -11.30
CA ASP A 56 3.61 -23.65 -10.45
C ASP A 56 2.96 -23.05 -9.19
N GLU A 57 3.63 -22.08 -8.53
CA GLU A 57 3.22 -21.52 -7.24
C GLU A 57 2.24 -20.36 -7.34
N ARG A 58 2.08 -19.75 -8.51
CA ARG A 58 1.04 -18.76 -8.86
C ARG A 58 0.78 -17.71 -7.77
N PRO A 59 1.71 -16.78 -7.49
CA PRO A 59 1.44 -15.69 -6.55
C PRO A 59 0.26 -14.81 -7.04
N TRP A 60 -0.48 -14.23 -6.10
CA TRP A 60 -1.52 -13.26 -6.46
C TRP A 60 -0.94 -11.99 -7.10
N GLY A 61 0.25 -11.55 -6.65
CA GLY A 61 0.93 -10.38 -7.19
C GLY A 61 2.43 -10.46 -7.00
N PHE A 62 3.11 -9.42 -7.51
CA PHE A 62 4.54 -9.24 -7.38
C PHE A 62 4.87 -7.88 -6.79
N ILE A 63 6.06 -7.73 -6.18
CA ILE A 63 6.54 -6.44 -5.68
C ILE A 63 7.94 -6.16 -6.22
N LEU A 64 8.17 -4.90 -6.65
CA LEU A 64 9.43 -4.43 -7.21
C LEU A 64 10.17 -3.51 -6.24
N PHE A 65 11.50 -3.62 -6.27
CA PHE A 65 12.44 -2.80 -5.52
C PHE A 65 13.49 -2.19 -6.44
N ALA A 66 14.35 -1.32 -5.90
CA ALA A 66 15.41 -0.68 -6.70
C ALA A 66 16.31 -1.69 -7.43
N ARG A 67 16.53 -2.91 -6.89
CA ARG A 67 17.29 -3.98 -7.55
C ARG A 67 16.65 -4.52 -8.84
N ASN A 68 15.37 -4.25 -9.03
CA ASN A 68 14.60 -4.68 -10.20
C ASN A 68 14.52 -3.59 -11.28
N VAL A 69 15.19 -2.44 -11.09
CA VAL A 69 15.07 -1.25 -11.94
C VAL A 69 16.40 -0.93 -12.59
N GLU A 70 16.44 -0.95 -13.90
CA GLU A 70 17.60 -0.54 -14.75
C GLU A 70 17.17 0.57 -15.73
N SER A 71 16.08 0.38 -16.46
CA SER A 71 15.43 1.37 -17.32
C SER A 71 13.91 1.21 -17.30
N LEU A 72 13.17 2.21 -17.77
CA LEU A 72 11.69 2.11 -17.82
C LEU A 72 11.25 0.99 -18.77
N GLU A 73 11.92 0.83 -19.91
CA GLU A 73 11.66 -0.22 -20.88
C GLU A 73 11.90 -1.61 -20.27
N GLN A 74 13.02 -1.79 -19.56
CA GLN A 74 13.32 -3.07 -18.90
C GLN A 74 12.27 -3.42 -17.84
N VAL A 75 11.81 -2.45 -17.02
CA VAL A 75 10.75 -2.71 -16.02
C VAL A 75 9.43 -3.05 -16.71
N SER A 76 9.09 -2.36 -17.80
CA SER A 76 7.90 -2.68 -18.60
C SER A 76 7.91 -4.10 -19.15
N GLU A 77 9.08 -4.56 -19.67
CA GLU A 77 9.27 -5.94 -20.12
C GLU A 77 9.12 -6.95 -18.95
N LEU A 78 9.68 -6.63 -17.78
CA LEU A 78 9.59 -7.48 -16.60
C LEU A 78 8.15 -7.65 -16.14
N THR A 79 7.38 -6.54 -16.03
CA THR A 79 5.98 -6.57 -15.60
C THR A 79 5.07 -7.26 -16.63
N ALA A 80 5.33 -7.07 -17.93
CA ALA A 80 4.64 -7.80 -18.99
C ALA A 80 4.88 -9.31 -18.87
N HIS A 81 6.14 -9.74 -18.65
CA HIS A 81 6.47 -11.14 -18.46
C HIS A 81 5.78 -11.75 -17.22
N MET A 82 5.64 -10.98 -16.12
CA MET A 82 4.89 -11.41 -14.94
C MET A 82 3.40 -11.67 -15.26
N ARG A 83 2.77 -10.81 -16.06
CA ARG A 83 1.37 -10.99 -16.51
C ARG A 83 1.21 -12.19 -17.42
N ASP A 84 2.11 -12.35 -18.40
CA ASP A 84 2.12 -13.51 -19.29
C ASP A 84 2.26 -14.81 -18.48
N LEU A 85 3.13 -14.82 -17.47
CA LEU A 85 3.37 -15.98 -16.62
C LEU A 85 2.14 -16.37 -15.78
N THR A 86 1.47 -15.39 -15.19
CA THR A 86 0.24 -15.64 -14.41
C THR A 86 -0.96 -15.86 -15.30
N GLY A 87 -0.93 -15.36 -16.54
CA GLY A 87 -2.04 -15.34 -17.50
C GLY A 87 -3.21 -14.48 -17.01
N ARG A 88 -2.93 -13.41 -16.26
CA ARG A 88 -3.86 -12.43 -15.72
C ARG A 88 -3.41 -11.03 -16.10
N ASP A 89 -4.16 -10.33 -16.94
CA ASP A 89 -3.82 -8.98 -17.43
C ASP A 89 -3.75 -7.96 -16.28
N GLN A 90 -4.55 -8.15 -15.24
CA GLN A 90 -4.62 -7.29 -14.06
C GLN A 90 -3.78 -7.81 -12.89
N THR A 91 -2.79 -8.70 -13.12
CA THR A 91 -1.87 -9.13 -12.06
C THR A 91 -1.34 -7.94 -11.30
N PRO A 92 -1.55 -7.86 -9.97
CA PRO A 92 -1.05 -6.75 -9.17
C PRO A 92 0.48 -6.75 -9.15
N VAL A 93 1.07 -5.62 -9.54
CA VAL A 93 2.50 -5.36 -9.43
C VAL A 93 2.68 -4.15 -8.53
N PHE A 94 3.29 -4.38 -7.39
CA PHE A 94 3.46 -3.42 -6.31
C PHE A 94 4.81 -2.71 -6.38
N ILE A 95 4.85 -1.50 -5.82
CA ILE A 95 6.08 -0.76 -5.57
C ILE A 95 5.90 0.14 -4.34
N ASP A 96 7.02 0.50 -3.68
CA ASP A 96 7.06 1.60 -2.71
C ASP A 96 7.56 2.87 -3.40
N GLN A 97 6.67 3.69 -3.87
CA GLN A 97 6.97 4.98 -4.48
C GLN A 97 6.34 6.10 -3.62
N GLU A 98 6.91 6.32 -2.41
CA GLU A 98 6.36 7.29 -1.44
C GLU A 98 6.85 8.72 -1.68
N GLY A 99 7.93 8.89 -2.40
CA GLY A 99 8.73 10.11 -2.45
C GLY A 99 9.76 10.18 -1.32
N GLY A 100 10.58 11.22 -1.32
CA GLY A 100 11.66 11.40 -0.35
C GLY A 100 12.64 10.23 -0.36
N ARG A 101 12.90 9.66 0.83
CA ARG A 101 13.84 8.55 0.97
C ARG A 101 13.31 7.20 0.49
N VAL A 102 11.97 7.02 0.44
CA VAL A 102 11.32 5.78 -0.02
C VAL A 102 10.77 5.99 -1.42
N GLN A 103 11.65 5.85 -2.38
CA GLN A 103 11.36 5.99 -3.80
C GLN A 103 12.24 4.99 -4.55
N ARG A 104 11.62 4.06 -5.33
CA ARG A 104 12.36 3.01 -6.03
C ARG A 104 12.79 3.46 -7.43
N LEU A 105 11.89 4.09 -8.16
CA LEU A 105 12.22 4.80 -9.39
C LEU A 105 12.81 6.16 -9.03
N ARG A 106 13.98 6.48 -9.57
CA ARG A 106 14.74 7.71 -9.26
C ARG A 106 15.28 8.36 -10.53
N PRO A 107 15.78 9.59 -10.46
CA PRO A 107 16.49 10.18 -11.58
C PRO A 107 17.63 9.29 -12.09
N PRO A 108 17.83 9.21 -13.40
CA PRO A 108 17.17 10.01 -14.44
C PRO A 108 15.83 9.45 -14.93
N LEU A 109 15.33 8.32 -14.40
CA LEU A 109 14.13 7.64 -14.90
C LEU A 109 12.84 8.43 -14.60
N VAL A 110 12.73 8.94 -13.37
CA VAL A 110 11.65 9.83 -12.93
C VAL A 110 12.21 10.93 -12.04
N PRO A 111 11.48 12.04 -11.78
CA PRO A 111 11.93 13.08 -10.87
C PRO A 111 12.14 12.57 -9.43
N ASN A 112 12.93 13.29 -8.63
CA ASN A 112 12.83 13.15 -7.18
C ASN A 112 11.54 13.81 -6.71
N TYR A 113 10.70 13.03 -6.06
CA TYR A 113 9.49 13.53 -5.44
C TYR A 113 9.74 13.94 -3.99
N PRO A 114 9.05 14.98 -3.48
CA PRO A 114 9.17 15.39 -2.09
C PRO A 114 8.66 14.29 -1.15
N SER A 115 9.10 14.35 0.10
CA SER A 115 8.57 13.51 1.18
C SER A 115 7.16 13.95 1.59
N ALA A 116 6.40 13.07 2.24
CA ALA A 116 5.10 13.40 2.78
C ALA A 116 5.16 14.58 3.79
N SER A 117 6.26 14.72 4.57
CA SER A 117 6.43 15.83 5.49
C SER A 117 6.61 17.18 4.79
N GLU A 118 7.22 17.23 3.61
CA GLU A 118 7.33 18.45 2.81
C GLU A 118 5.96 18.86 2.26
N ILE A 119 5.15 17.90 1.80
CA ILE A 119 3.76 18.14 1.41
C ILE A 119 2.93 18.58 2.63
N GLY A 120 3.16 17.96 3.80
CA GLY A 120 2.55 18.35 5.07
C GLY A 120 2.89 19.77 5.50
N ALA A 121 4.07 20.29 5.15
CA ALA A 121 4.44 21.67 5.41
C ALA A 121 3.64 22.68 4.55
N ILE A 122 3.23 22.28 3.33
CA ILE A 122 2.28 23.08 2.52
C ILE A 122 0.93 23.11 3.22
N TYR A 123 0.40 21.94 3.61
CA TYR A 123 -0.87 21.81 4.31
C TYR A 123 -0.94 22.65 5.60
N ALA A 124 0.15 22.69 6.36
CA ALA A 124 0.21 23.48 7.59
C ALA A 124 0.11 25.01 7.37
N ARG A 125 0.44 25.49 6.17
CA ARG A 125 0.34 26.92 5.78
C ARG A 125 -1.00 27.22 5.09
N ASP A 126 -1.41 26.31 4.21
CA ASP A 126 -2.63 26.38 3.43
C ASP A 126 -3.19 24.96 3.23
N ARG A 127 -4.31 24.68 3.91
CA ARG A 127 -4.93 23.36 3.90
C ARG A 127 -5.28 22.89 2.49
N GLU A 128 -5.93 23.75 1.70
CA GLU A 128 -6.39 23.39 0.35
C GLU A 128 -5.21 23.16 -0.60
N ALA A 129 -4.19 24.00 -0.53
CA ALA A 129 -2.96 23.80 -1.29
C ALA A 129 -2.26 22.49 -0.90
N GLY A 130 -2.22 22.13 0.39
CA GLY A 130 -1.63 20.88 0.86
C GLY A 130 -2.41 19.65 0.39
N LEU A 131 -3.73 19.68 0.42
CA LEU A 131 -4.57 18.61 -0.12
C LEU A 131 -4.33 18.43 -1.63
N ARG A 132 -4.33 19.55 -2.37
CA ARG A 132 -4.04 19.51 -3.81
C ARG A 132 -2.64 18.98 -4.09
N ALA A 133 -1.63 19.36 -3.32
CA ALA A 133 -0.26 18.85 -3.44
C ALA A 133 -0.18 17.34 -3.19
N ALA A 134 -0.89 16.83 -2.19
CA ALA A 134 -0.95 15.38 -1.90
C ALA A 134 -1.64 14.61 -3.05
N TRP A 135 -2.71 15.15 -3.61
CA TRP A 135 -3.39 14.57 -4.77
C TRP A 135 -2.49 14.56 -6.00
N LEU A 136 -1.88 15.71 -6.34
CA LEU A 136 -0.98 15.83 -7.47
C LEU A 136 0.22 14.89 -7.37
N HIS A 137 0.87 14.83 -6.20
CA HIS A 137 1.99 13.95 -5.94
C HIS A 137 1.66 12.50 -6.32
N SER A 138 0.56 11.99 -5.81
CA SER A 138 0.14 10.61 -6.06
C SER A 138 -0.36 10.41 -7.49
N ARG A 139 -1.03 11.40 -8.09
CA ARG A 139 -1.47 11.34 -9.49
C ARG A 139 -0.27 11.30 -10.46
N LEU A 140 0.82 12.00 -10.13
CA LEU A 140 2.07 11.94 -10.90
C LEU A 140 2.77 10.59 -10.75
N HIS A 141 2.76 9.98 -9.56
CA HIS A 141 3.20 8.60 -9.39
C HIS A 141 2.43 7.64 -10.31
N ALA A 142 1.11 7.81 -10.42
CA ALA A 142 0.30 6.95 -11.28
C ALA A 142 0.71 7.07 -12.76
N PHE A 143 1.02 8.28 -13.27
CA PHE A 143 1.57 8.43 -14.62
C PHE A 143 2.87 7.68 -14.82
N ASP A 144 3.82 7.82 -13.89
CA ASP A 144 5.13 7.18 -14.01
C ASP A 144 5.04 5.65 -13.91
N LEU A 145 4.21 5.15 -12.98
CA LEU A 145 4.11 3.73 -12.67
C LEU A 145 3.34 2.92 -13.72
N LEU A 146 2.23 3.46 -14.23
CA LEU A 146 1.46 2.77 -15.27
C LEU A 146 2.22 2.58 -16.57
N LYS A 147 3.11 3.52 -16.95
CA LYS A 147 3.96 3.39 -18.13
C LYS A 147 4.85 2.14 -18.12
N ILE A 148 5.19 1.66 -16.93
CA ILE A 148 6.04 0.49 -16.73
C ILE A 148 5.24 -0.73 -16.24
N GLY A 149 3.91 -0.66 -16.30
CA GLY A 149 3.04 -1.76 -15.92
C GLY A 149 2.93 -2.02 -14.42
N VAL A 150 3.38 -1.13 -13.54
CA VAL A 150 3.09 -1.17 -12.10
C VAL A 150 1.70 -0.58 -11.88
N ASN A 151 0.81 -1.30 -11.17
CA ASN A 151 -0.58 -0.91 -10.98
C ASN A 151 -0.98 -0.81 -9.49
N VAL A 152 -0.03 -0.96 -8.55
CA VAL A 152 -0.27 -0.79 -7.11
C VAL A 152 0.89 0.00 -6.50
N ASP A 153 0.59 1.09 -5.80
CA ASP A 153 1.59 1.81 -4.98
C ASP A 153 1.30 1.60 -3.49
N CYS A 154 2.33 1.22 -2.73
CA CYS A 154 2.26 1.09 -1.28
C CYS A 154 2.21 2.48 -0.60
N LEU A 155 1.19 3.25 -0.91
CA LEU A 155 0.88 4.62 -0.49
C LEU A 155 -0.66 4.75 -0.34
N PRO A 156 -1.18 5.57 0.60
CA PRO A 156 -0.49 6.49 1.50
C PRO A 156 0.00 5.87 2.82
N VAL A 157 1.06 6.50 3.38
CA VAL A 157 1.48 6.27 4.77
C VAL A 157 0.56 7.04 5.70
N LEU A 158 -0.17 6.32 6.55
CA LEU A 158 -1.14 6.89 7.51
C LEU A 158 -0.63 6.91 8.95
N ASP A 159 0.64 6.58 9.16
CA ASP A 159 1.26 6.63 10.47
C ASP A 159 1.33 8.05 11.02
N VAL A 160 1.06 8.20 12.32
CA VAL A 160 1.06 9.49 13.02
C VAL A 160 2.21 9.52 14.03
N PRO A 161 3.38 10.12 13.71
CA PRO A 161 4.52 10.15 14.61
C PRO A 161 4.23 10.94 15.87
N VAL A 162 4.71 10.41 17.02
CA VAL A 162 4.71 11.13 18.30
C VAL A 162 6.09 11.70 18.60
N VAL A 163 6.16 12.63 19.56
CA VAL A 163 7.44 13.19 19.99
C VAL A 163 8.31 12.11 20.61
N GLY A 164 9.55 12.00 20.13
CA GLY A 164 10.52 10.99 20.59
C GLY A 164 10.46 9.65 19.89
N ALA A 165 9.49 9.40 19.01
CA ALA A 165 9.44 8.19 18.19
C ALA A 165 10.66 8.07 17.26
N HIS A 166 11.00 6.83 16.88
CA HIS A 166 12.10 6.55 15.95
C HIS A 166 11.83 7.16 14.56
N ASP A 167 12.90 7.59 13.88
CA ASP A 167 12.80 8.23 12.55
C ASP A 167 12.45 7.26 11.40
N VAL A 168 12.13 5.99 11.70
CA VAL A 168 11.73 5.00 10.68
C VAL A 168 10.49 5.46 9.88
N ILE A 169 9.56 6.13 10.53
CA ILE A 169 8.47 6.85 9.86
C ILE A 169 8.94 8.27 9.50
N GLY A 170 9.26 9.12 10.49
CA GLY A 170 9.88 10.42 10.27
C GLY A 170 9.22 11.23 9.14
N ALA A 171 10.00 11.59 8.12
CA ALA A 171 9.56 12.35 6.96
C ALA A 171 8.56 11.61 6.03
N ARG A 172 8.32 10.31 6.24
CA ARG A 172 7.29 9.56 5.50
C ARG A 172 5.87 9.91 5.95
N ALA A 173 5.69 10.52 7.13
CA ALA A 173 4.39 10.95 7.62
C ALA A 173 4.06 12.37 7.16
N TYR A 174 2.80 12.61 6.79
CA TYR A 174 2.29 13.92 6.40
C TYR A 174 2.28 14.92 7.57
N SER A 175 1.92 14.46 8.78
CA SER A 175 1.76 15.32 9.96
C SER A 175 1.84 14.51 11.26
N LYS A 176 1.97 15.23 12.38
CA LYS A 176 1.74 14.69 13.74
C LYS A 176 0.29 14.83 14.21
N ASN A 177 -0.57 15.47 13.42
CA ASN A 177 -1.99 15.58 13.68
C ASN A 177 -2.74 14.47 12.93
N PRO A 178 -3.44 13.55 13.62
CA PRO A 178 -4.11 12.42 12.99
C PRO A 178 -5.20 12.82 11.98
N HIS A 179 -5.89 13.94 12.20
CA HIS A 179 -6.90 14.43 11.25
C HIS A 179 -6.26 14.97 9.96
N ALA A 180 -5.14 15.70 10.08
CA ALA A 180 -4.39 16.15 8.91
C ALA A 180 -3.83 14.97 8.10
N VAL A 181 -3.32 13.92 8.78
CA VAL A 181 -2.88 12.68 8.12
C VAL A 181 -4.05 12.01 7.40
N ALA A 182 -5.24 11.95 8.01
CA ALA A 182 -6.43 11.38 7.39
C ALA A 182 -6.84 12.14 6.11
N GLU A 183 -6.90 13.46 6.17
CA GLU A 183 -7.29 14.30 5.02
C GLU A 183 -6.28 14.20 3.88
N MET A 184 -4.99 14.32 4.18
CA MET A 184 -3.93 14.25 3.16
C MET A 184 -3.78 12.84 2.61
N GLY A 185 -3.90 11.81 3.46
CA GLY A 185 -3.92 10.41 3.04
C GLY A 185 -5.08 10.11 2.10
N ARG A 186 -6.28 10.65 2.38
CA ARG A 186 -7.43 10.54 1.48
C ARG A 186 -7.13 11.18 0.14
N SER A 187 -6.62 12.40 0.13
CA SER A 187 -6.27 13.13 -1.09
C SER A 187 -5.21 12.39 -1.92
N ALA A 188 -4.20 11.82 -1.27
CA ALA A 188 -3.17 10.99 -1.93
C ALA A 188 -3.77 9.71 -2.55
N ALA A 189 -4.62 8.98 -1.81
CA ALA A 189 -5.29 7.79 -2.33
C ALA A 189 -6.18 8.12 -3.54
N GLU A 190 -6.91 9.22 -3.48
CA GLU A 190 -7.75 9.70 -4.60
C GLU A 190 -6.91 10.09 -5.82
N GLY A 191 -5.69 10.63 -5.62
CA GLY A 191 -4.75 10.90 -6.71
C GLY A 191 -4.27 9.64 -7.43
N LEU A 192 -3.95 8.57 -6.70
CA LEU A 192 -3.64 7.25 -7.27
C LEU A 192 -4.83 6.69 -8.04
N LEU A 193 -6.01 6.66 -7.42
CA LEU A 193 -7.25 6.13 -8.02
C LEU A 193 -7.66 6.89 -9.27
N ALA A 194 -7.54 8.23 -9.27
CA ALA A 194 -7.79 9.04 -10.46
C ALA A 194 -6.84 8.68 -11.62
N GLY A 195 -5.65 8.18 -11.30
CA GLY A 195 -4.71 7.65 -12.28
C GLY A 195 -4.91 6.18 -12.64
N GLY A 196 -5.90 5.50 -12.10
CA GLY A 196 -6.10 4.06 -12.34
C GLY A 196 -5.16 3.16 -11.54
N LEU A 197 -4.51 3.67 -10.51
CA LEU A 197 -3.55 2.95 -9.66
C LEU A 197 -4.19 2.60 -8.30
N LEU A 198 -3.92 1.39 -7.81
CA LEU A 198 -4.44 0.93 -6.53
C LEU A 198 -3.60 1.46 -5.35
N PRO A 199 -4.22 2.09 -4.33
CA PRO A 199 -3.55 2.48 -3.10
C PRO A 199 -3.47 1.34 -2.09
N VAL A 200 -2.40 1.33 -1.27
CA VAL A 200 -2.28 0.49 -0.06
C VAL A 200 -2.02 1.39 1.14
N VAL A 201 -3.00 1.50 2.05
CA VAL A 201 -2.80 2.27 3.30
C VAL A 201 -1.89 1.52 4.26
N LYS A 202 -0.94 2.21 4.90
CA LYS A 202 0.06 1.58 5.77
C LYS A 202 0.51 2.50 6.92
N HIS A 203 1.00 1.94 8.03
CA HIS A 203 1.10 0.53 8.40
C HIS A 203 0.09 0.25 9.52
N MET A 204 -0.96 -0.45 9.22
CA MET A 204 -2.12 -0.64 10.10
C MET A 204 -1.80 -1.57 11.28
N PRO A 205 -2.23 -1.24 12.51
CA PRO A 205 -3.11 -0.15 12.92
C PRO A 205 -2.40 1.16 13.30
N GLY A 206 -1.08 1.30 13.03
CA GLY A 206 -0.27 2.50 13.24
C GLY A 206 1.15 2.18 13.69
N HIS A 207 2.15 2.72 13.00
CA HIS A 207 3.59 2.54 13.29
C HIS A 207 4.22 3.80 13.91
N GLY A 208 3.46 4.90 14.02
CA GLY A 208 3.97 6.22 14.39
C GLY A 208 4.52 6.36 15.81
N ARG A 209 4.24 5.39 16.71
CA ARG A 209 4.75 5.34 18.09
C ARG A 209 5.91 4.39 18.29
N ALA A 210 6.45 3.77 17.24
CA ALA A 210 7.58 2.88 17.39
C ALA A 210 8.84 3.67 17.80
N PHE A 211 9.48 3.27 18.91
CA PHE A 211 10.73 3.86 19.40
C PHE A 211 11.96 3.14 18.86
N THR A 212 11.78 2.07 18.10
CA THR A 212 12.83 1.26 17.48
C THR A 212 12.54 1.07 15.99
N ASP A 213 13.60 0.74 15.24
CA ASP A 213 13.52 0.43 13.82
C ASP A 213 13.10 -1.03 13.63
N THR A 214 11.90 -1.26 13.10
CA THR A 214 11.37 -2.62 12.86
C THR A 214 12.16 -3.42 11.81
N HIS A 215 13.01 -2.77 11.02
CA HIS A 215 13.98 -3.49 10.20
C HIS A 215 15.11 -4.16 11.01
N LYS A 216 15.28 -3.79 12.29
CA LYS A 216 16.35 -4.28 13.16
C LYS A 216 15.83 -5.08 14.34
N GLU A 217 14.73 -4.65 14.94
CA GLU A 217 14.14 -5.30 16.13
C GLU A 217 12.62 -5.04 16.21
N LEU A 218 11.92 -5.86 16.99
CA LEU A 218 10.48 -5.77 17.18
C LEU A 218 10.11 -4.55 18.03
N ALA A 219 9.40 -3.59 17.42
CA ALA A 219 8.91 -2.41 18.10
C ALA A 219 7.72 -2.72 19.02
N ARG A 220 7.65 -2.03 20.17
CA ARG A 220 6.55 -2.16 21.16
C ARG A 220 5.92 -0.81 21.45
N VAL A 221 4.60 -0.81 21.56
CA VAL A 221 3.78 0.36 21.92
C VAL A 221 3.03 0.04 23.21
N THR A 222 3.27 0.85 24.26
CA THR A 222 2.83 0.57 25.64
C THR A 222 1.68 1.47 26.11
N VAL A 223 1.18 2.37 25.25
CA VAL A 223 0.07 3.27 25.60
C VAL A 223 -1.28 2.53 25.69
N PRO A 224 -2.25 3.03 26.47
CA PRO A 224 -3.54 2.39 26.59
C PRO A 224 -4.39 2.51 25.30
N LEU A 225 -5.33 1.55 25.13
CA LEU A 225 -6.14 1.44 23.91
C LEU A 225 -6.93 2.72 23.56
N ASN A 226 -7.48 3.42 24.55
CA ASN A 226 -8.21 4.66 24.31
C ASN A 226 -7.34 5.75 23.67
N GLU A 227 -6.05 5.80 23.96
CA GLU A 227 -5.10 6.71 23.33
C GLU A 227 -4.85 6.33 21.87
N LEU A 228 -4.67 5.03 21.58
CA LEU A 228 -4.53 4.53 20.22
C LEU A 228 -5.77 4.84 19.36
N VAL A 229 -6.96 4.61 19.92
CA VAL A 229 -8.24 4.91 19.24
C VAL A 229 -8.39 6.40 18.94
N ALA A 230 -7.95 7.26 19.86
CA ALA A 230 -8.08 8.71 19.73
C ALA A 230 -7.00 9.36 18.85
N HIS A 231 -5.93 8.62 18.50
CA HIS A 231 -4.79 9.16 17.78
C HIS A 231 -4.38 8.27 16.61
N ASP A 232 -3.78 7.11 16.87
CA ASP A 232 -3.12 6.28 15.86
C ASP A 232 -4.11 5.64 14.88
N PHE A 233 -5.30 5.26 15.35
CA PHE A 233 -6.33 4.61 14.52
C PHE A 233 -7.20 5.60 13.73
N VAL A 234 -7.14 6.91 14.04
CA VAL A 234 -7.99 7.93 13.39
C VAL A 234 -7.84 7.95 11.86
N PRO A 235 -6.62 8.01 11.28
CA PRO A 235 -6.49 8.04 9.82
C PRO A 235 -6.99 6.75 9.17
N PHE A 236 -6.73 5.59 9.78
CA PHE A 236 -7.17 4.29 9.25
C PHE A 236 -8.69 4.14 9.30
N LYS A 237 -9.35 4.66 10.34
CA LYS A 237 -10.83 4.71 10.40
C LYS A 237 -11.42 5.62 9.34
N ALA A 238 -10.78 6.74 9.08
CA ALA A 238 -11.25 7.70 8.07
C ALA A 238 -11.11 7.17 6.64
N LEU A 239 -10.20 6.22 6.41
CA LEU A 239 -9.90 5.62 5.10
C LEU A 239 -10.23 4.11 5.05
N ASN A 240 -11.16 3.65 5.88
CA ASN A 240 -11.52 2.23 5.98
C ASN A 240 -12.29 1.67 4.77
N ASP A 241 -12.70 2.50 3.86
CA ASP A 241 -13.35 2.19 2.59
C ASP A 241 -12.37 1.93 1.42
N LEU A 242 -11.05 2.10 1.66
CA LEU A 242 -10.04 1.83 0.64
C LEU A 242 -9.79 0.32 0.42
N PRO A 243 -9.29 -0.08 -0.77
CA PRO A 243 -9.28 -1.49 -1.16
C PRO A 243 -8.26 -2.35 -0.42
N MET A 244 -7.11 -1.78 -0.02
CA MET A 244 -5.99 -2.55 0.52
C MET A 244 -5.30 -1.85 1.69
N ALA A 245 -4.84 -2.65 2.65
CA ALA A 245 -4.03 -2.20 3.78
C ALA A 245 -2.85 -3.14 4.04
N MET A 246 -1.71 -2.57 4.47
CA MET A 246 -0.54 -3.30 4.93
C MET A 246 -0.44 -3.18 6.45
N THR A 247 -0.17 -4.30 7.14
CA THR A 247 -0.02 -4.33 8.61
C THR A 247 1.35 -3.85 9.07
N ALA A 248 1.42 -3.37 10.33
CA ALA A 248 2.69 -3.05 10.99
C ALA A 248 3.28 -4.26 11.73
N HIS A 249 4.60 -4.44 11.70
CA HIS A 249 5.30 -5.38 12.60
C HIS A 249 5.56 -4.74 13.97
N VAL A 250 4.48 -4.41 14.69
CA VAL A 250 4.52 -3.72 15.99
C VAL A 250 3.69 -4.48 17.01
N VAL A 251 4.21 -4.64 18.22
CA VAL A 251 3.47 -5.18 19.37
C VAL A 251 2.76 -4.05 20.09
N PHE A 252 1.45 -4.20 20.29
CA PHE A 252 0.65 -3.29 21.12
C PHE A 252 0.33 -3.98 22.45
N ASP A 253 1.05 -3.62 23.51
CA ASP A 253 0.96 -4.30 24.82
C ASP A 253 -0.45 -4.34 25.41
N CYS A 254 -1.25 -3.32 25.16
CA CYS A 254 -2.64 -3.24 25.64
C CYS A 254 -3.63 -4.10 24.84
N ILE A 255 -3.20 -4.72 23.69
CA ILE A 255 -4.06 -5.52 22.82
C ILE A 255 -3.58 -6.97 22.78
N ASP A 256 -2.34 -7.21 22.36
CA ASP A 256 -1.68 -8.51 22.35
C ASP A 256 -0.19 -8.30 22.70
N PRO A 257 0.21 -8.51 23.96
CA PRO A 257 1.60 -8.27 24.39
C PRO A 257 2.60 -9.32 23.88
N GLN A 258 2.13 -10.39 23.24
CA GLN A 258 2.97 -11.51 22.82
C GLN A 258 3.30 -11.50 21.33
N ARG A 259 2.45 -10.90 20.51
CA ARG A 259 2.53 -10.98 19.04
C ARG A 259 2.52 -9.60 18.39
N PRO A 260 3.32 -9.38 17.34
CA PRO A 260 3.15 -8.20 16.50
C PRO A 260 1.81 -8.24 15.77
N SER A 261 1.32 -7.07 15.36
CA SER A 261 0.00 -6.92 14.72
C SER A 261 -0.24 -7.92 13.59
N THR A 262 0.76 -8.13 12.76
CA THR A 262 0.71 -9.05 11.61
C THR A 262 0.44 -10.52 12.00
N LEU A 263 0.85 -10.94 13.20
CA LEU A 263 0.70 -12.30 13.73
C LEU A 263 -0.38 -12.42 14.80
N SER A 264 -1.11 -11.35 15.12
CA SER A 264 -2.10 -11.31 16.20
C SER A 264 -3.52 -11.43 15.68
N PRO A 265 -4.22 -12.57 15.90
CA PRO A 265 -5.65 -12.68 15.59
C PRO A 265 -6.49 -11.61 16.29
N THR A 266 -6.10 -11.18 17.49
CA THR A 266 -6.78 -10.11 18.23
C THR A 266 -6.65 -8.78 17.50
N VAL A 267 -5.45 -8.41 17.05
CA VAL A 267 -5.26 -7.16 16.30
C VAL A 267 -6.01 -7.21 14.97
N ILE A 268 -5.89 -8.30 14.22
CA ILE A 268 -6.56 -8.40 12.91
C ILE A 268 -8.09 -8.35 13.09
N ASN A 269 -8.68 -9.20 13.92
CA ASN A 269 -10.14 -9.30 13.99
C ASN A 269 -10.76 -8.17 14.83
N THR A 270 -10.25 -7.94 16.05
CA THR A 270 -10.89 -6.97 16.96
C THR A 270 -10.52 -5.53 16.63
N ILE A 271 -9.24 -5.25 16.26
CA ILE A 271 -8.85 -3.88 16.00
C ILE A 271 -9.09 -3.50 14.53
N ILE A 272 -8.52 -4.26 13.59
CA ILE A 272 -8.61 -3.89 12.17
C ILE A 272 -10.03 -4.07 11.65
N ARG A 273 -10.65 -5.25 11.89
CA ARG A 273 -11.98 -5.54 11.34
C ARG A 273 -13.11 -4.87 12.13
N ASP A 274 -13.09 -4.92 13.49
CA ASP A 274 -14.23 -4.44 14.29
C ASP A 274 -14.11 -2.96 14.69
N VAL A 275 -12.93 -2.50 15.19
CA VAL A 275 -12.75 -1.13 15.70
C VAL A 275 -12.47 -0.14 14.58
N ILE A 276 -11.55 -0.44 13.66
CA ILE A 276 -11.24 0.40 12.47
C ILE A 276 -12.32 0.21 11.41
N GLN A 277 -12.95 -0.95 11.35
CA GLN A 277 -13.97 -1.34 10.39
C GLN A 277 -13.43 -1.42 8.95
N PHE A 278 -12.18 -1.84 8.81
CA PHE A 278 -11.57 -2.06 7.51
C PHE A 278 -11.95 -3.45 6.96
N ASP A 279 -12.71 -3.52 5.88
CA ASP A 279 -13.11 -4.80 5.23
C ASP A 279 -12.40 -5.04 3.88
N GLY A 280 -11.47 -4.19 3.47
CA GLY A 280 -10.60 -4.42 2.32
C GLY A 280 -9.59 -5.55 2.55
N LEU A 281 -8.77 -5.82 1.52
CA LEU A 281 -7.70 -6.81 1.57
C LEU A 281 -6.59 -6.35 2.54
N VAL A 282 -6.25 -7.19 3.50
CA VAL A 282 -5.15 -6.95 4.47
C VAL A 282 -3.96 -7.84 4.11
N MET A 283 -2.83 -7.20 3.78
CA MET A 283 -1.55 -7.87 3.58
C MET A 283 -0.62 -7.66 4.76
N SER A 284 0.35 -8.55 4.94
CA SER A 284 1.46 -8.30 5.87
C SER A 284 2.40 -7.22 5.32
N ASP A 285 3.21 -6.59 6.18
CA ASP A 285 4.48 -6.00 5.77
C ASP A 285 5.47 -7.13 5.42
N ASP A 286 6.66 -6.79 4.89
CA ASP A 286 7.67 -7.76 4.46
C ASP A 286 8.07 -8.72 5.58
N ILE A 287 7.79 -10.01 5.37
CA ILE A 287 8.09 -11.06 6.36
C ILE A 287 9.57 -11.36 6.51
N SER A 288 10.43 -10.87 5.63
CA SER A 288 11.90 -11.00 5.73
C SER A 288 12.51 -9.99 6.72
N MET A 289 11.72 -9.06 7.26
CA MET A 289 12.17 -8.08 8.25
C MET A 289 12.52 -8.74 9.58
N LYS A 290 13.63 -8.29 10.21
CA LYS A 290 14.15 -8.84 11.48
C LYS A 290 13.21 -8.66 12.68
N ALA A 291 12.16 -7.87 12.57
CA ALA A 291 11.12 -7.76 13.58
C ALA A 291 10.37 -9.08 13.83
N LEU A 292 10.33 -9.96 12.84
CA LEU A 292 9.75 -11.29 12.97
C LEU A 292 10.86 -12.32 13.25
N SER A 293 10.56 -13.34 14.04
CA SER A 293 11.49 -14.42 14.39
C SER A 293 10.89 -15.78 14.07
N GLY A 294 11.71 -16.69 13.58
CA GLY A 294 11.30 -18.04 13.16
C GLY A 294 11.59 -18.30 11.68
N GLY A 295 11.20 -19.47 11.18
CA GLY A 295 11.24 -19.80 9.75
C GLY A 295 10.19 -19.01 8.97
N LEU A 296 10.50 -18.61 7.73
CA LEU A 296 9.57 -17.81 6.90
C LEU A 296 8.26 -18.55 6.62
N GLY A 297 8.30 -19.88 6.48
CA GLY A 297 7.11 -20.70 6.32
C GLY A 297 6.20 -20.68 7.56
N ASP A 298 6.76 -20.75 8.76
CA ASP A 298 5.98 -20.69 10.01
C ASP A 298 5.40 -19.28 10.24
N ILE A 299 6.14 -18.23 9.82
CA ILE A 299 5.66 -16.85 9.84
C ILE A 299 4.49 -16.70 8.85
N ALA A 300 4.61 -17.23 7.64
CA ALA A 300 3.55 -17.18 6.63
C ALA A 300 2.27 -17.89 7.10
N ASP A 301 2.38 -19.10 7.68
CA ASP A 301 1.27 -19.81 8.32
C ASP A 301 0.63 -18.97 9.44
N GLY A 302 1.45 -18.34 10.28
CA GLY A 302 1.00 -17.51 11.39
C GLY A 302 0.21 -16.28 10.91
N ILE A 303 0.62 -15.65 9.81
CA ILE A 303 -0.02 -14.48 9.20
C ILE A 303 -1.42 -14.84 8.68
N ILE A 304 -1.51 -15.92 7.90
CA ILE A 304 -2.79 -16.42 7.39
C ILE A 304 -3.68 -16.85 8.56
N GLY A 305 -3.13 -17.58 9.52
CA GLY A 305 -3.83 -18.01 10.75
C GLY A 305 -4.30 -16.85 11.63
N ALA A 306 -3.64 -15.68 11.58
CA ALA A 306 -4.07 -14.46 12.25
C ALA A 306 -5.27 -13.79 11.57
N GLY A 307 -5.53 -14.08 10.29
CA GLY A 307 -6.64 -13.51 9.52
C GLY A 307 -6.23 -12.43 8.52
N CYS A 308 -4.93 -12.27 8.23
CA CYS A 308 -4.47 -11.53 7.06
C CYS A 308 -4.88 -12.28 5.78
N ASP A 309 -5.16 -11.54 4.73
CA ASP A 309 -5.58 -12.11 3.44
C ASP A 309 -4.38 -12.48 2.56
N MET A 310 -3.23 -11.80 2.73
CA MET A 310 -2.03 -11.96 1.90
C MET A 310 -0.75 -11.93 2.75
N VAL A 311 0.23 -12.73 2.32
CA VAL A 311 1.61 -12.68 2.82
C VAL A 311 2.47 -11.90 1.82
N LEU A 312 3.26 -10.93 2.30
CA LEU A 312 4.22 -10.19 1.50
C LEU A 312 5.65 -10.66 1.78
N TYR A 313 6.33 -11.16 0.75
CA TYR A 313 7.74 -11.53 0.81
C TYR A 313 8.54 -10.76 -0.25
N CYS A 314 9.52 -9.95 0.17
CA CYS A 314 10.16 -8.96 -0.68
C CYS A 314 11.55 -9.36 -1.20
N ALA A 315 12.32 -10.23 -0.52
CA ALA A 315 13.75 -10.39 -0.80
C ALA A 315 14.08 -11.07 -2.15
N GLY A 316 13.19 -11.91 -2.69
CA GLY A 316 13.39 -12.58 -3.98
C GLY A 316 14.48 -13.68 -3.95
N VAL A 317 14.72 -14.27 -2.78
CA VAL A 317 15.68 -15.40 -2.62
C VAL A 317 14.93 -16.71 -2.84
N MET A 318 15.36 -17.51 -3.82
CA MET A 318 14.63 -18.70 -4.29
C MET A 318 14.31 -19.71 -3.18
N GLU A 319 15.27 -19.97 -2.28
CA GLU A 319 15.04 -20.94 -1.18
C GLU A 319 13.98 -20.42 -0.19
N GLU A 320 13.98 -19.12 0.07
CA GLU A 320 12.98 -18.46 0.94
C GLU A 320 11.60 -18.40 0.24
N LEU A 321 11.58 -18.12 -1.08
CA LEU A 321 10.35 -18.17 -1.89
C LEU A 321 9.69 -19.55 -1.80
N LYS A 322 10.46 -20.63 -1.90
CA LYS A 322 9.97 -22.02 -1.78
C LYS A 322 9.38 -22.28 -0.39
N GLU A 323 10.06 -21.80 0.66
CA GLU A 323 9.62 -21.96 2.05
C GLU A 323 8.26 -21.26 2.28
N VAL A 324 8.11 -20.03 1.80
CA VAL A 324 6.85 -19.26 1.90
C VAL A 324 5.74 -19.90 1.06
N ALA A 325 6.01 -20.20 -0.21
CA ALA A 325 5.01 -20.76 -1.13
C ALA A 325 4.46 -22.12 -0.68
N ALA A 326 5.25 -22.92 0.03
CA ALA A 326 4.83 -24.20 0.59
C ALA A 326 3.79 -24.07 1.73
N ARG A 327 3.63 -22.87 2.31
CA ARG A 327 2.77 -22.61 3.49
C ARG A 327 1.56 -21.71 3.19
N VAL A 328 1.62 -20.89 2.14
CA VAL A 328 0.49 -20.04 1.78
C VAL A 328 -0.57 -20.84 1.04
N PRO A 329 -1.85 -20.70 1.41
CA PRO A 329 -2.95 -21.41 0.76
C PRO A 329 -3.29 -20.80 -0.60
N VAL A 330 -4.07 -21.55 -1.38
CA VAL A 330 -4.81 -20.99 -2.51
C VAL A 330 -5.82 -19.97 -1.99
N LEU A 331 -6.01 -18.87 -2.70
CA LEU A 331 -7.00 -17.85 -2.35
C LEU A 331 -8.41 -18.39 -2.51
N GLU A 332 -9.15 -18.34 -1.41
CA GLU A 332 -10.55 -18.76 -1.38
C GLU A 332 -11.38 -17.93 -0.39
N GLY A 333 -12.68 -18.11 -0.39
CA GLY A 333 -13.61 -17.51 0.56
C GLY A 333 -13.53 -15.97 0.59
N LYS A 334 -13.46 -15.39 1.80
CA LYS A 334 -13.42 -13.92 1.99
C LYS A 334 -12.17 -13.27 1.44
N SER A 335 -11.01 -13.92 1.59
CA SER A 335 -9.73 -13.37 1.10
C SER A 335 -9.75 -13.29 -0.43
N LYS A 336 -10.28 -14.31 -1.12
CA LYS A 336 -10.47 -14.25 -2.56
C LYS A 336 -11.42 -13.12 -2.96
N HIS A 337 -12.55 -13.00 -2.28
CA HIS A 337 -13.53 -11.95 -2.56
C HIS A 337 -12.91 -10.54 -2.42
N ARG A 338 -12.12 -10.30 -1.36
CA ARG A 338 -11.40 -9.03 -1.16
C ARG A 338 -10.35 -8.77 -2.23
N ALA A 339 -9.63 -9.82 -2.66
CA ALA A 339 -8.66 -9.73 -3.74
C ALA A 339 -9.33 -9.36 -5.07
N ASP A 340 -10.46 -10.02 -5.41
CA ASP A 340 -11.24 -9.75 -6.61
C ASP A 340 -11.78 -8.29 -6.61
N LEU A 341 -12.27 -7.81 -5.47
CA LEU A 341 -12.72 -6.42 -5.33
C LEU A 341 -11.58 -5.43 -5.46
N ALA A 342 -10.41 -5.73 -4.90
CA ALA A 342 -9.25 -4.86 -5.00
C ALA A 342 -8.79 -4.69 -6.46
N GLU A 343 -8.72 -5.77 -7.24
CA GLU A 343 -8.28 -5.73 -8.65
C GLU A 343 -9.14 -4.80 -9.54
N VAL A 344 -10.41 -4.64 -9.22
CA VAL A 344 -11.35 -3.81 -10.02
C VAL A 344 -11.63 -2.43 -9.40
N TYR A 345 -10.98 -2.10 -8.31
CA TYR A 345 -11.33 -0.91 -7.51
C TYR A 345 -10.91 0.41 -8.18
N ALA A 346 -9.73 0.46 -8.79
CA ALA A 346 -9.18 1.71 -9.32
C ALA A 346 -9.96 2.25 -10.54
N GLY A 347 -10.48 1.35 -11.39
CA GLY A 347 -11.11 1.74 -12.65
C GLY A 347 -10.11 2.26 -13.68
N ASP A 348 -10.61 2.93 -14.72
CA ASP A 348 -9.78 3.51 -15.77
C ASP A 348 -9.17 4.86 -15.31
N PRO A 349 -7.95 5.22 -15.79
CA PRO A 349 -7.36 6.53 -15.53
C PRO A 349 -8.22 7.67 -16.05
N ASP A 350 -8.24 8.80 -15.34
CA ASP A 350 -8.85 10.03 -15.83
C ASP A 350 -8.08 10.61 -17.05
N LEU A 351 -8.69 11.58 -17.73
CA LEU A 351 -8.14 12.22 -18.92
C LEU A 351 -7.27 13.46 -18.61
N SER A 352 -6.73 13.57 -17.38
CA SER A 352 -5.89 14.70 -17.00
C SER A 352 -4.60 14.74 -17.82
N ASP A 353 -4.19 15.95 -18.22
CA ASP A 353 -2.93 16.19 -18.92
C ASP A 353 -1.74 16.11 -17.96
N GLU A 354 -0.78 15.23 -18.24
CA GLU A 354 0.39 14.99 -17.40
C GLU A 354 1.28 16.23 -17.27
N ASP A 355 1.53 16.95 -18.37
CA ASP A 355 2.44 18.10 -18.38
C ASP A 355 1.83 19.27 -17.60
N GLU A 356 0.51 19.49 -17.73
CA GLU A 356 -0.21 20.49 -16.93
C GLU A 356 -0.14 20.18 -15.43
N LEU A 357 -0.39 18.94 -15.04
CA LEU A 357 -0.32 18.56 -13.63
C LEU A 357 1.10 18.61 -13.07
N ARG A 358 2.13 18.25 -13.86
CA ARG A 358 3.53 18.40 -13.47
C ARG A 358 3.92 19.87 -13.29
N ALA A 359 3.49 20.74 -14.19
CA ALA A 359 3.74 22.18 -14.10
C ALA A 359 3.08 22.77 -12.84
N GLU A 360 1.81 22.41 -12.57
CA GLU A 360 1.09 22.82 -11.36
C GLU A 360 1.83 22.38 -10.09
N PHE A 361 2.22 21.11 -10.02
CA PHE A 361 2.93 20.55 -8.88
C PHE A 361 4.26 21.27 -8.61
N ASN A 362 5.08 21.45 -9.64
CA ASN A 362 6.38 22.12 -9.52
C ASN A 362 6.24 23.56 -9.02
N ALA A 363 5.24 24.30 -9.54
CA ALA A 363 4.98 25.68 -9.12
C ALA A 363 4.59 25.80 -7.62
N MET A 364 4.04 24.74 -7.00
CA MET A 364 3.74 24.74 -5.56
C MET A 364 5.00 24.72 -4.70
N PHE A 365 6.05 24.02 -5.15
CA PHE A 365 7.33 23.92 -4.41
C PHE A 365 8.26 25.09 -4.66
N GLU A 366 8.25 25.70 -5.85
CA GLU A 366 9.02 26.93 -6.15
C GLU A 366 8.60 28.12 -5.29
N ARG A 367 7.34 28.20 -4.88
CA ARG A 367 6.81 29.28 -4.03
C ARG A 367 7.22 29.13 -2.55
N ILE A 368 7.82 28.01 -2.17
CA ILE A 368 8.15 27.67 -0.79
C ILE A 368 9.67 27.71 -0.55
N ALA A 369 10.47 27.56 -1.62
CA ALA A 369 11.92 27.72 -1.60
C ALA A 369 12.33 29.20 -1.52
#